data_53aa980fd3420007a49451ec72cb6493
#
_entry.id   53aa980fd3420007a49451ec72cb6493
#
_cell.length_a   1.000
_cell.length_b   1.000
_cell.length_c   1.000
_cell.angle_alpha   90.00
_cell.angle_beta   90.00
_cell.angle_gamma   90.00
#
_symmetry.space_group_name_H-M   'P 1'
#
loop_
_entity.id
_entity.type
_entity.pdbx_description
1 polymer ?
#
loop_
_entity_poly.entity_id
_entity_poly.type
_entity_poly.pdbx_seq_one_letter_code
_entity_poly.pdbx_strand_id
1 'polypeptide(L)'
;MQQSLRHLLAASALVLVVPSLSAEASGLHVIPAQTATEAGKVLAESLGEVDVLGEFAREINQRLELPETINLGFVECGEANAWYLSEAREVVVCIELVDYYYQLLRAHYEKGDELDQAVAAAFSFIVLHEVGHALVDVLDLPVTGREEDAVDQLAVWLLLQEAGGDTAVADAAFSFLAAEPSAGQEMGDEHALDAQRYFNLLCWVYGSSPRLHAQRVRDSALPARRRAQCPREYQRLQRSWQRLLAPAARQGLRAQG
;
A
#
# COMPACT_ATOMS: atom_id res chain seq x y z
N MET A 1 72.75 6.92 51.11
CA MET A 1 72.62 5.86 50.09
C MET A 1 71.14 5.80 49.77
N GLN A 2 70.83 6.43 48.64
CA GLN A 2 69.46 6.58 48.17
C GLN A 2 69.09 5.36 47.27
N GLN A 3 67.95 4.73 47.50
CA GLN A 3 67.36 3.82 46.58
C GLN A 3 65.97 4.34 46.26
N SER A 4 65.76 4.75 44.99
CA SER A 4 64.57 5.27 44.42
C SER A 4 63.55 4.16 44.15
N LEU A 5 62.37 4.31 44.70
CA LEU A 5 61.20 3.46 44.40
C LEU A 5 60.47 4.05 43.19
N ARG A 6 60.54 3.39 42.05
CA ARG A 6 59.77 3.73 40.88
C ARG A 6 58.41 2.99 40.96
N HIS A 7 57.33 3.71 41.20
CA HIS A 7 55.97 3.20 41.08
C HIS A 7 55.54 3.21 39.58
N LEU A 8 55.35 2.02 39.02
CA LEU A 8 54.70 1.85 37.76
C LEU A 8 53.18 1.97 37.98
N LEU A 9 52.59 3.05 37.52
CA LEU A 9 51.14 3.18 37.36
C LEU A 9 50.72 2.54 36.03
N ALA A 10 50.15 1.33 36.10
CA ALA A 10 49.50 0.71 34.96
C ALA A 10 48.11 1.34 34.81
N ALA A 11 47.97 2.19 33.82
CA ALA A 11 46.67 2.72 33.42
C ALA A 11 45.88 1.65 32.62
N SER A 12 44.96 0.98 33.26
CA SER A 12 44.03 0.09 32.58
C SER A 12 43.00 0.94 31.81
N ALA A 13 43.15 1.03 30.49
CA ALA A 13 42.13 1.63 29.63
C ALA A 13 40.95 0.69 29.58
N LEU A 14 39.83 1.08 30.21
CA LEU A 14 38.57 0.42 30.12
C LEU A 14 37.95 0.76 28.74
N VAL A 15 38.08 -0.14 27.79
CA VAL A 15 37.39 -0.01 26.48
C VAL A 15 35.91 -0.29 26.71
N LEU A 16 35.11 0.78 26.80
CA LEU A 16 33.64 0.68 26.74
C LEU A 16 33.26 0.24 25.33
N VAL A 17 32.98 -1.04 25.15
CA VAL A 17 32.31 -1.56 23.97
C VAL A 17 30.86 -1.09 24.08
N VAL A 18 30.55 0.03 23.45
CA VAL A 18 29.17 0.45 23.22
C VAL A 18 28.61 -0.51 22.16
N PRO A 19 27.58 -1.31 22.46
CA PRO A 19 26.96 -2.10 21.43
C PRO A 19 26.40 -1.11 20.39
N SER A 20 26.88 -1.21 19.16
CA SER A 20 26.28 -0.52 18.05
C SER A 20 24.85 -1.08 17.93
N LEU A 21 23.83 -0.32 18.35
CA LEU A 21 22.48 -0.58 17.89
C LEU A 21 22.57 -0.50 16.36
N SER A 22 22.42 -1.64 15.72
CA SER A 22 22.17 -1.67 14.28
C SER A 22 20.89 -0.90 14.10
N ALA A 23 20.95 0.33 13.58
CA ALA A 23 19.76 1.01 13.10
C ALA A 23 19.14 0.08 12.05
N GLU A 24 17.92 -0.37 12.26
CA GLU A 24 17.19 -1.07 11.22
C GLU A 24 17.24 -0.21 9.96
N ALA A 25 17.52 -0.85 8.84
CA ALA A 25 17.59 -0.13 7.57
C ALA A 25 16.25 0.54 7.31
N SER A 26 16.25 1.83 6.98
CA SER A 26 15.03 2.54 6.61
C SER A 26 14.29 1.80 5.49
N GLY A 27 12.96 1.83 5.52
CA GLY A 27 12.13 1.07 4.60
C GLY A 27 10.74 0.80 5.15
N LEU A 28 9.97 0.01 4.43
CA LEU A 28 8.67 -0.49 4.87
C LEU A 28 8.89 -1.79 5.67
N HIS A 29 8.46 -1.82 6.92
CA HIS A 29 8.70 -2.93 7.85
C HIS A 29 7.39 -3.46 8.39
N VAL A 30 7.21 -4.78 8.30
CA VAL A 30 6.03 -5.42 8.92
C VAL A 30 6.28 -5.58 10.41
N ILE A 31 5.35 -5.07 11.20
CA ILE A 31 5.36 -5.20 12.67
C ILE A 31 4.39 -6.30 13.12
N PRO A 32 4.60 -6.86 14.32
CA PRO A 32 3.70 -7.88 14.88
C PRO A 32 2.25 -7.37 14.97
N ALA A 33 1.30 -8.23 14.63
CA ALA A 33 -0.12 -7.91 14.72
C ALA A 33 -0.53 -7.57 16.17
N GLN A 34 -1.39 -6.58 16.31
CA GLN A 34 -1.94 -6.14 17.59
C GLN A 34 -3.39 -6.60 17.72
N THR A 35 -3.65 -7.56 18.58
CA THR A 35 -4.98 -8.17 18.76
C THR A 35 -5.39 -8.13 20.23
N ALA A 36 -6.69 -7.93 20.48
CA ALA A 36 -7.27 -7.88 21.82
C ALA A 36 -8.03 -9.18 22.17
N THR A 37 -8.49 -9.93 21.16
CA THR A 37 -9.28 -11.14 21.35
C THR A 37 -8.57 -12.38 20.83
N GLU A 38 -8.96 -13.55 21.33
CA GLU A 38 -8.43 -14.83 20.81
C GLU A 38 -8.85 -15.07 19.36
N ALA A 39 -10.04 -14.62 18.95
CA ALA A 39 -10.49 -14.69 17.56
C ALA A 39 -9.63 -13.80 16.65
N GLY A 40 -9.36 -12.57 17.06
CA GLY A 40 -8.46 -11.66 16.35
C GLY A 40 -7.05 -12.24 16.22
N LYS A 41 -6.53 -12.86 17.28
CA LYS A 41 -5.23 -13.51 17.23
C LYS A 41 -5.16 -14.65 16.21
N VAL A 42 -6.15 -15.53 16.19
CA VAL A 42 -6.23 -16.65 15.22
C VAL A 42 -6.30 -16.10 13.79
N LEU A 43 -7.10 -15.06 13.56
CA LEU A 43 -7.20 -14.43 12.23
C LEU A 43 -5.88 -13.78 11.82
N ALA A 44 -5.24 -13.04 12.73
CA ALA A 44 -3.95 -12.41 12.46
C ALA A 44 -2.84 -13.45 12.19
N GLU A 45 -2.82 -14.57 12.90
CA GLU A 45 -1.90 -15.68 12.62
C GLU A 45 -2.13 -16.26 11.21
N SER A 46 -3.40 -16.49 10.82
CA SER A 46 -3.74 -16.97 9.48
C SER A 46 -3.33 -16.00 8.38
N LEU A 47 -3.51 -14.70 8.58
CA LEU A 47 -3.06 -13.65 7.64
C LEU A 47 -1.53 -13.57 7.58
N GLY A 48 -0.86 -13.82 8.72
CA GLY A 48 0.60 -13.88 8.79
C GLY A 48 1.19 -15.07 8.03
N GLU A 49 0.49 -16.23 8.00
CA GLU A 49 0.92 -17.40 7.21
C GLU A 49 0.94 -17.11 5.70
N VAL A 50 0.04 -16.27 5.22
CA VAL A 50 0.02 -15.82 3.81
C VAL A 50 1.10 -14.77 3.52
N ASP A 51 1.60 -14.09 4.56
CA ASP A 51 2.65 -13.05 4.51
C ASP A 51 2.36 -11.90 3.52
N VAL A 52 1.08 -11.58 3.33
CA VAL A 52 0.66 -10.58 2.32
C VAL A 52 1.28 -9.19 2.58
N LEU A 53 1.36 -8.75 3.84
CA LEU A 53 1.99 -7.46 4.18
C LEU A 53 3.52 -7.50 3.93
N GLY A 54 4.15 -8.65 4.18
CA GLY A 54 5.55 -8.86 3.88
C GLY A 54 5.85 -8.81 2.38
N GLU A 55 4.94 -9.26 1.54
CA GLU A 55 5.06 -9.12 0.08
C GLU A 55 5.07 -7.65 -0.34
N PHE A 56 4.13 -6.85 0.14
CA PHE A 56 4.12 -5.41 -0.13
C PHE A 56 5.39 -4.72 0.36
N ALA A 57 5.82 -5.02 1.58
CA ALA A 57 7.04 -4.43 2.14
C ALA A 57 8.26 -4.77 1.27
N ARG A 58 8.42 -6.03 0.87
CA ARG A 58 9.52 -6.46 -0.01
C ARG A 58 9.48 -5.76 -1.36
N GLU A 59 8.31 -5.71 -2.01
CA GLU A 59 8.12 -5.06 -3.31
C GLU A 59 8.51 -3.58 -3.27
N ILE A 60 7.99 -2.83 -2.29
CA ILE A 60 8.31 -1.41 -2.12
C ILE A 60 9.81 -1.23 -1.84
N ASN A 61 10.38 -1.99 -0.90
CA ASN A 61 11.79 -1.89 -0.53
C ASN A 61 12.75 -2.31 -1.66
N GLN A 62 12.34 -3.20 -2.54
CA GLN A 62 13.13 -3.55 -3.73
C GLN A 62 13.16 -2.43 -4.77
N ARG A 63 12.11 -1.64 -4.84
CA ARG A 63 11.91 -0.59 -5.84
C ARG A 63 12.36 0.78 -5.36
N LEU A 64 12.15 1.08 -4.08
CA LEU A 64 12.40 2.40 -3.51
C LEU A 64 13.42 2.36 -2.37
N GLU A 65 14.17 3.42 -2.26
CA GLU A 65 15.02 3.74 -1.12
C GLU A 65 14.30 4.80 -0.29
N LEU A 66 13.76 4.38 0.84
CA LEU A 66 13.01 5.27 1.71
C LEU A 66 13.97 5.95 2.70
N PRO A 67 13.80 7.25 2.98
CA PRO A 67 14.65 7.97 3.93
C PRO A 67 14.38 7.60 5.37
N GLU A 68 13.17 7.09 5.66
CA GLU A 68 12.67 6.78 6.99
C GLU A 68 12.01 5.40 7.04
N THR A 69 11.83 4.88 8.23
CA THR A 69 11.10 3.63 8.46
C THR A 69 9.60 3.92 8.48
N ILE A 70 8.84 3.10 7.74
CA ILE A 70 7.39 3.04 7.78
C ILE A 70 7.02 1.67 8.35
N ASN A 71 6.25 1.65 9.42
CA ASN A 71 5.70 0.42 9.97
C ASN A 71 4.41 0.04 9.23
N LEU A 72 4.19 -1.26 9.03
CA LEU A 72 3.01 -1.80 8.39
C LEU A 72 2.52 -2.99 9.24
N GLY A 73 1.30 -2.93 9.76
CA GLY A 73 0.83 -3.95 10.68
C GLY A 73 -0.66 -4.17 10.70
N PHE A 74 -1.05 -5.39 11.08
CA PHE A 74 -2.43 -5.72 11.36
C PHE A 74 -2.81 -5.29 12.77
N VAL A 75 -4.01 -4.74 12.92
CA VAL A 75 -4.60 -4.37 14.21
C VAL A 75 -6.03 -4.87 14.24
N GLU A 76 -6.48 -5.39 15.40
CA GLU A 76 -7.89 -5.65 15.66
C GLU A 76 -8.56 -4.34 16.04
N CYS A 77 -9.26 -3.71 15.09
CA CYS A 77 -9.82 -2.36 15.24
C CYS A 77 -11.28 -2.36 15.72
N GLY A 78 -12.00 -3.46 15.54
CA GLY A 78 -13.46 -3.53 15.73
C GLY A 78 -14.26 -2.92 14.58
N GLU A 79 -13.61 -2.51 13.50
CA GLU A 79 -14.20 -2.01 12.26
C GLU A 79 -13.35 -2.39 11.05
N ALA A 80 -13.96 -2.41 9.86
CA ALA A 80 -13.26 -2.71 8.62
C ALA A 80 -12.69 -1.44 7.99
N ASN A 81 -11.41 -1.18 8.23
CA ASN A 81 -10.74 0.02 7.73
C ASN A 81 -9.23 -0.18 7.60
N ALA A 82 -8.54 0.83 7.08
CA ALA A 82 -7.09 0.97 7.13
C ALA A 82 -6.75 2.47 7.18
N TRP A 83 -5.58 2.82 7.72
CA TRP A 83 -5.12 4.21 7.84
C TRP A 83 -3.60 4.31 7.79
N TYR A 84 -3.11 5.39 7.24
CA TYR A 84 -1.76 5.86 7.50
C TYR A 84 -1.75 6.89 8.63
N LEU A 85 -0.98 6.62 9.67
CA LEU A 85 -0.77 7.50 10.83
C LEU A 85 0.57 8.23 10.68
N SER A 86 0.55 9.45 10.17
CA SER A 86 1.75 10.23 9.81
C SER A 86 2.68 10.49 11.01
N GLU A 87 2.14 10.80 12.19
CA GLU A 87 2.96 11.02 13.40
C GLU A 87 3.74 9.77 13.84
N ALA A 88 3.14 8.59 13.65
CA ALA A 88 3.76 7.30 13.97
C ALA A 88 4.53 6.69 12.79
N ARG A 89 4.33 7.19 11.57
CA ARG A 89 4.76 6.57 10.32
C ARG A 89 4.34 5.10 10.25
N GLU A 90 3.08 4.86 10.51
CA GLU A 90 2.52 3.52 10.59
C GLU A 90 1.29 3.39 9.69
N VAL A 91 1.30 2.36 8.85
CA VAL A 91 0.13 1.90 8.10
C VAL A 91 -0.55 0.84 8.95
N VAL A 92 -1.71 1.17 9.45
CA VAL A 92 -2.58 0.28 10.23
C VAL A 92 -3.59 -0.36 9.30
N VAL A 93 -3.64 -1.70 9.29
CA VAL A 93 -4.61 -2.46 8.51
C VAL A 93 -5.48 -3.26 9.48
N CYS A 94 -6.77 -2.95 9.52
CA CYS A 94 -7.70 -3.67 10.39
C CYS A 94 -7.89 -5.11 9.89
N ILE A 95 -7.78 -6.09 10.78
CA ILE A 95 -7.98 -7.49 10.42
C ILE A 95 -9.39 -7.77 9.90
N GLU A 96 -10.36 -6.99 10.34
CA GLU A 96 -11.78 -7.06 9.94
C GLU A 96 -12.00 -6.69 8.46
N LEU A 97 -11.05 -5.99 7.84
CA LEU A 97 -11.15 -5.57 6.44
C LEU A 97 -11.23 -6.78 5.49
N VAL A 98 -10.55 -7.87 5.81
CA VAL A 98 -10.57 -9.10 5.01
C VAL A 98 -11.96 -9.74 5.06
N ASP A 99 -12.55 -9.90 6.27
CA ASP A 99 -13.89 -10.45 6.41
C ASP A 99 -14.94 -9.55 5.74
N TYR A 100 -14.81 -8.23 5.85
CA TYR A 100 -15.66 -7.28 5.14
C TYR A 100 -15.67 -7.54 3.63
N TYR A 101 -14.53 -7.70 2.98
CA TYR A 101 -14.49 -7.96 1.55
C TYR A 101 -15.05 -9.33 1.19
N TYR A 102 -14.86 -10.36 2.01
CA TYR A 102 -15.54 -11.64 1.82
C TYR A 102 -17.06 -11.49 1.89
N GLN A 103 -17.59 -10.76 2.87
CA GLN A 103 -19.02 -10.51 3.00
C GLN A 103 -19.57 -9.71 1.82
N LEU A 104 -18.84 -8.70 1.36
CA LEU A 104 -19.22 -7.83 0.26
C LEU A 104 -19.26 -8.59 -1.07
N LEU A 105 -18.23 -9.37 -1.37
CA LEU A 105 -18.01 -9.92 -2.71
C LEU A 105 -18.63 -11.32 -2.91
N ARG A 106 -18.94 -12.07 -1.85
CA ARG A 106 -19.47 -13.45 -1.95
C ARG A 106 -20.77 -13.60 -2.72
N ALA A 107 -21.53 -12.54 -2.94
CA ALA A 107 -22.76 -12.57 -3.72
C ALA A 107 -22.49 -12.40 -5.22
N HIS A 108 -21.27 -12.01 -5.63
CA HIS A 108 -20.90 -11.62 -6.98
C HIS A 108 -19.88 -12.51 -7.63
N TYR A 109 -19.13 -13.28 -6.84
CA TYR A 109 -18.08 -14.21 -7.30
C TYR A 109 -18.41 -15.64 -6.89
N GLU A 110 -17.98 -16.61 -7.71
CA GLU A 110 -18.06 -18.01 -7.33
C GLU A 110 -17.14 -18.29 -6.13
N LYS A 111 -17.59 -19.18 -5.24
CA LYS A 111 -16.78 -19.55 -4.06
C LYS A 111 -15.50 -20.27 -4.47
N GLY A 112 -14.44 -20.07 -3.71
CA GLY A 112 -13.11 -20.61 -3.94
C GLY A 112 -12.20 -19.58 -4.58
N ASP A 113 -11.31 -20.03 -5.44
CA ASP A 113 -10.21 -19.21 -5.98
C ASP A 113 -10.63 -17.86 -6.59
N GLU A 114 -11.82 -17.80 -7.22
CA GLU A 114 -12.30 -16.56 -7.84
C GLU A 114 -12.66 -15.51 -6.78
N LEU A 115 -13.42 -15.91 -5.75
CA LEU A 115 -13.75 -15.03 -4.63
C LEU A 115 -12.49 -14.63 -3.86
N ASP A 116 -11.60 -15.59 -3.59
CA ASP A 116 -10.36 -15.33 -2.85
C ASP A 116 -9.47 -14.33 -3.60
N GLN A 117 -9.37 -14.43 -4.92
CA GLN A 117 -8.64 -13.47 -5.76
C GLN A 117 -9.28 -12.07 -5.73
N ALA A 118 -10.61 -11.99 -5.81
CA ALA A 118 -11.31 -10.71 -5.77
C ALA A 118 -11.15 -10.02 -4.40
N VAL A 119 -11.21 -10.79 -3.30
CA VAL A 119 -10.96 -10.28 -1.95
C VAL A 119 -9.52 -9.80 -1.81
N ALA A 120 -8.54 -10.61 -2.26
CA ALA A 120 -7.14 -10.24 -2.23
C ALA A 120 -6.87 -8.97 -3.06
N ALA A 121 -7.53 -8.80 -4.19
CA ALA A 121 -7.41 -7.63 -5.05
C ALA A 121 -7.93 -6.35 -4.37
N ALA A 122 -9.13 -6.40 -3.79
CA ALA A 122 -9.72 -5.28 -3.06
C ALA A 122 -8.87 -4.90 -1.85
N PHE A 123 -8.44 -5.89 -1.07
CA PHE A 123 -7.54 -5.72 0.06
C PHE A 123 -6.20 -5.08 -0.36
N SER A 124 -5.58 -5.62 -1.41
CA SER A 124 -4.30 -5.11 -1.92
C SER A 124 -4.37 -3.66 -2.35
N PHE A 125 -5.48 -3.28 -2.99
CA PHE A 125 -5.69 -1.89 -3.40
C PHE A 125 -5.71 -0.95 -2.19
N ILE A 126 -6.44 -1.28 -1.13
CA ILE A 126 -6.51 -0.45 0.08
C ILE A 126 -5.15 -0.37 0.78
N VAL A 127 -4.46 -1.50 0.95
CA VAL A 127 -3.11 -1.48 1.57
C VAL A 127 -2.16 -0.59 0.77
N LEU A 128 -2.16 -0.68 -0.56
CA LEU A 128 -1.31 0.16 -1.41
C LEU A 128 -1.75 1.63 -1.44
N HIS A 129 -3.04 1.91 -1.21
CA HIS A 129 -3.54 3.26 -1.02
C HIS A 129 -2.94 3.88 0.25
N GLU A 130 -3.00 3.18 1.39
CA GLU A 130 -2.41 3.66 2.65
C GLU A 130 -0.88 3.76 2.59
N VAL A 131 -0.22 2.80 1.94
CA VAL A 131 1.21 2.91 1.63
C VAL A 131 1.48 4.13 0.74
N GLY A 132 0.54 4.47 -0.14
CA GLY A 132 0.60 5.68 -0.96
C GLY A 132 0.71 6.96 -0.14
N HIS A 133 -0.14 7.12 0.90
CA HIS A 133 -0.05 8.23 1.85
C HIS A 133 1.30 8.27 2.56
N ALA A 134 1.78 7.10 3.03
CA ALA A 134 3.08 7.00 3.66
C ALA A 134 4.22 7.41 2.73
N LEU A 135 4.16 7.04 1.44
CA LEU A 135 5.16 7.44 0.44
C LEU A 135 5.10 8.94 0.11
N VAL A 136 3.90 9.52 0.04
CA VAL A 136 3.71 10.97 -0.15
C VAL A 136 4.36 11.74 1.00
N ASP A 137 4.12 11.31 2.23
CA ASP A 137 4.65 11.94 3.44
C ASP A 137 6.19 11.80 3.53
N VAL A 138 6.72 10.58 3.58
CA VAL A 138 8.15 10.36 3.86
C VAL A 138 9.08 10.78 2.72
N LEU A 139 8.57 10.86 1.49
CA LEU A 139 9.33 11.32 0.33
C LEU A 139 9.06 12.80 0.00
N ASP A 140 8.24 13.50 0.81
CA ASP A 140 7.82 14.90 0.60
C ASP A 140 7.35 15.13 -0.85
N LEU A 141 6.43 14.28 -1.34
CA LEU A 141 6.00 14.34 -2.72
C LEU A 141 4.97 15.46 -2.94
N PRO A 142 5.15 16.31 -3.95
CA PRO A 142 4.20 17.39 -4.22
C PRO A 142 2.88 16.84 -4.78
N VAL A 143 1.80 16.98 -4.02
CA VAL A 143 0.43 16.69 -4.44
C VAL A 143 -0.33 18.00 -4.63
N THR A 144 -0.86 18.26 -5.83
CA THR A 144 -1.53 19.51 -6.18
C THR A 144 -3.05 19.41 -6.26
N GLY A 145 -3.61 18.27 -5.88
CA GLY A 145 -5.04 17.99 -5.86
C GLY A 145 -5.45 17.35 -4.54
N ARG A 146 -6.52 16.56 -4.58
CA ARG A 146 -6.85 15.69 -3.47
C ARG A 146 -5.79 14.60 -3.37
N GLU A 147 -5.22 14.42 -2.19
CA GLU A 147 -4.23 13.36 -1.96
C GLU A 147 -4.85 11.98 -2.14
N GLU A 148 -6.10 11.79 -1.72
CA GLU A 148 -6.89 10.58 -1.92
C GLU A 148 -6.95 10.12 -3.38
N ASP A 149 -7.23 11.06 -4.30
CA ASP A 149 -7.22 10.75 -5.74
C ASP A 149 -5.81 10.42 -6.25
N ALA A 150 -4.78 11.01 -5.66
CA ALA A 150 -3.40 10.77 -6.05
C ALA A 150 -2.91 9.39 -5.58
N VAL A 151 -3.21 8.99 -4.34
CA VAL A 151 -2.82 7.69 -3.82
C VAL A 151 -3.63 6.54 -4.43
N ASP A 152 -4.90 6.77 -4.81
CA ASP A 152 -5.66 5.84 -5.65
C ASP A 152 -4.92 5.58 -6.99
N GLN A 153 -4.42 6.64 -7.62
CA GLN A 153 -3.63 6.52 -8.85
C GLN A 153 -2.35 5.75 -8.63
N LEU A 154 -1.65 5.98 -7.50
CA LEU A 154 -0.43 5.27 -7.16
C LEU A 154 -0.69 3.80 -6.94
N ALA A 155 -1.72 3.44 -6.15
CA ALA A 155 -2.12 2.05 -5.90
C ALA A 155 -2.41 1.31 -7.22
N VAL A 156 -3.20 1.91 -8.11
CA VAL A 156 -3.47 1.34 -9.44
C VAL A 156 -2.19 1.18 -10.26
N TRP A 157 -1.32 2.20 -10.26
CA TRP A 157 -0.08 2.14 -11.03
C TRP A 157 0.86 1.04 -10.52
N LEU A 158 0.97 0.86 -9.20
CA LEU A 158 1.77 -0.21 -8.60
C LEU A 158 1.19 -1.58 -8.94
N LEU A 159 -0.12 -1.80 -8.77
CA LEU A 159 -0.78 -3.06 -9.13
C LEU A 159 -0.57 -3.42 -10.60
N LEU A 160 -0.68 -2.46 -11.51
CA LEU A 160 -0.50 -2.70 -12.94
C LEU A 160 0.94 -3.03 -13.36
N GLN A 161 1.93 -2.94 -12.45
CA GLN A 161 3.29 -3.44 -12.71
C GLN A 161 3.40 -4.96 -12.48
N GLU A 162 2.43 -5.56 -11.80
CA GLU A 162 2.46 -6.97 -11.43
C GLU A 162 1.72 -7.85 -12.44
N ALA A 163 2.09 -9.13 -12.50
CA ALA A 163 1.37 -10.10 -13.31
C ALA A 163 -0.07 -10.27 -12.79
N GLY A 164 -1.06 -10.11 -13.67
CA GLY A 164 -2.48 -10.14 -13.28
C GLY A 164 -3.00 -8.86 -12.63
N GLY A 165 -2.16 -7.84 -12.51
CA GLY A 165 -2.52 -6.56 -11.88
C GLY A 165 -3.70 -5.84 -12.55
N ASP A 166 -3.90 -6.05 -13.83
CA ASP A 166 -5.07 -5.53 -14.56
C ASP A 166 -6.40 -6.16 -14.10
N THR A 167 -6.38 -7.46 -13.79
CA THR A 167 -7.52 -8.15 -13.18
C THR A 167 -7.70 -7.66 -11.75
N ALA A 168 -6.64 -7.57 -10.97
CA ALA A 168 -6.68 -7.08 -9.60
C ALA A 168 -7.27 -5.65 -9.51
N VAL A 169 -6.84 -4.72 -10.37
CA VAL A 169 -7.43 -3.36 -10.41
C VAL A 169 -8.91 -3.39 -10.77
N ALA A 170 -9.33 -4.29 -11.65
CA ALA A 170 -10.74 -4.38 -12.03
C ALA A 170 -11.61 -4.96 -10.91
N ASP A 171 -11.13 -5.94 -10.17
CA ASP A 171 -11.82 -6.53 -9.02
C ASP A 171 -11.86 -5.54 -7.85
N ALA A 172 -10.76 -4.83 -7.60
CA ALA A 172 -10.73 -3.72 -6.66
C ALA A 172 -11.71 -2.60 -7.04
N ALA A 173 -11.79 -2.24 -8.32
CA ALA A 173 -12.81 -1.29 -8.80
C ALA A 173 -14.21 -1.81 -8.51
N PHE A 174 -14.46 -3.10 -8.75
CA PHE A 174 -15.78 -3.69 -8.53
C PHE A 174 -16.19 -3.66 -7.05
N SER A 175 -15.27 -3.76 -6.10
CA SER A 175 -15.59 -3.66 -4.67
C SER A 175 -16.25 -2.32 -4.33
N PHE A 176 -15.84 -1.21 -4.94
CA PHE A 176 -16.49 0.09 -4.78
C PHE A 176 -17.90 0.14 -5.41
N LEU A 177 -18.12 -0.61 -6.47
CA LEU A 177 -19.47 -0.70 -7.06
C LEU A 177 -20.40 -1.59 -6.23
N ALA A 178 -19.87 -2.65 -5.63
CA ALA A 178 -20.60 -3.60 -4.79
C ALA A 178 -20.94 -3.02 -3.41
N ALA A 179 -20.16 -2.05 -2.92
CA ALA A 179 -20.44 -1.37 -1.67
C ALA A 179 -21.78 -0.62 -1.78
N GLU A 180 -22.68 -0.85 -0.81
CA GLU A 180 -23.89 -0.03 -0.68
C GLU A 180 -23.43 1.42 -0.46
N PRO A 181 -24.10 2.40 -1.12
CA PRO A 181 -23.82 3.78 -0.83
C PRO A 181 -23.97 4.00 0.67
N SER A 182 -22.87 4.22 1.36
CA SER A 182 -22.91 4.45 2.79
C SER A 182 -23.79 5.68 3.04
N ALA A 183 -24.75 5.57 3.94
CA ALA A 183 -25.66 6.66 4.34
C ALA A 183 -24.90 7.84 5.01
N GLY A 184 -23.61 7.98 4.79
CA GLY A 184 -22.70 8.94 5.34
C GLY A 184 -21.57 9.37 4.41
N GLN A 185 -21.52 8.89 3.16
CA GLN A 185 -20.60 9.47 2.18
C GLN A 185 -21.07 10.88 1.84
N GLU A 186 -20.62 11.83 2.61
CA GLU A 186 -20.93 13.24 2.39
C GLU A 186 -20.10 13.76 1.22
N MET A 187 -20.68 14.65 0.41
CA MET A 187 -19.97 15.30 -0.70
C MET A 187 -18.77 16.14 -0.25
N GLY A 188 -18.63 16.35 1.06
CA GLY A 188 -17.52 17.04 1.69
C GLY A 188 -16.43 16.11 2.25
N ASP A 189 -16.56 14.79 2.09
CA ASP A 189 -15.56 13.81 2.48
C ASP A 189 -14.24 14.00 1.74
N GLU A 190 -13.14 13.60 2.37
CA GLU A 190 -11.82 13.61 1.75
C GLU A 190 -11.73 12.62 0.59
N HIS A 191 -12.38 11.46 0.71
CA HIS A 191 -12.50 10.49 -0.39
C HIS A 191 -13.50 10.92 -1.46
N ALA A 192 -13.23 10.50 -2.69
CA ALA A 192 -14.23 10.56 -3.73
C ALA A 192 -15.34 9.53 -3.46
N LEU A 193 -16.55 9.78 -3.96
CA LEU A 193 -17.65 8.80 -3.88
C LEU A 193 -17.23 7.45 -4.49
N ASP A 194 -17.66 6.32 -3.91
CA ASP A 194 -17.33 4.98 -4.38
C ASP A 194 -17.62 4.80 -5.87
N ALA A 195 -18.75 5.31 -6.35
CA ALA A 195 -19.05 5.31 -7.77
C ALA A 195 -18.00 6.09 -8.61
N GLN A 196 -17.41 7.15 -8.09
CA GLN A 196 -16.36 7.90 -8.79
C GLN A 196 -15.04 7.09 -8.76
N ARG A 197 -14.68 6.49 -7.62
CA ARG A 197 -13.52 5.61 -7.50
C ARG A 197 -13.64 4.43 -8.48
N TYR A 198 -14.79 3.74 -8.51
CA TYR A 198 -15.07 2.68 -9.50
C TYR A 198 -14.77 3.12 -10.93
N PHE A 199 -15.35 4.23 -11.39
CA PHE A 199 -15.14 4.68 -12.76
C PHE A 199 -13.73 5.18 -13.03
N ASN A 200 -13.02 5.72 -12.03
CA ASN A 200 -11.63 6.11 -12.16
C ASN A 200 -10.73 4.89 -12.35
N LEU A 201 -10.82 3.90 -11.47
CA LEU A 201 -10.05 2.66 -11.57
C LEU A 201 -10.30 1.93 -12.89
N LEU A 202 -11.59 1.80 -13.26
CA LEU A 202 -11.98 1.19 -14.53
C LEU A 202 -11.42 1.95 -15.75
N CYS A 203 -11.37 3.28 -15.69
CA CYS A 203 -10.78 4.11 -16.72
C CYS A 203 -9.26 3.90 -16.82
N TRP A 204 -8.56 3.79 -15.70
CA TRP A 204 -7.11 3.62 -15.69
C TRP A 204 -6.69 2.22 -16.14
N VAL A 205 -7.38 1.16 -15.71
CA VAL A 205 -7.11 -0.18 -16.22
C VAL A 205 -7.39 -0.29 -17.72
N TYR A 206 -8.49 0.29 -18.20
CA TYR A 206 -8.75 0.36 -19.64
C TYR A 206 -7.66 1.18 -20.36
N GLY A 207 -7.26 2.29 -19.77
CA GLY A 207 -6.25 3.19 -20.33
C GLY A 207 -4.88 2.54 -20.46
N SER A 208 -4.53 1.61 -19.57
CA SER A 208 -3.26 0.86 -19.61
C SER A 208 -3.17 -0.06 -20.81
N SER A 209 -4.27 -0.74 -21.16
CA SER A 209 -4.35 -1.64 -22.31
C SER A 209 -5.74 -1.67 -22.95
N PRO A 210 -6.10 -0.69 -23.80
CA PRO A 210 -7.44 -0.54 -24.34
C PRO A 210 -7.94 -1.74 -25.15
N ARG A 211 -7.02 -2.49 -25.78
CA ARG A 211 -7.40 -3.68 -26.57
C ARG A 211 -7.81 -4.84 -25.67
N LEU A 212 -7.06 -5.06 -24.60
CA LEU A 212 -7.28 -6.15 -23.64
C LEU A 212 -8.60 -5.95 -22.88
N HIS A 213 -8.86 -4.72 -22.42
CA HIS A 213 -10.01 -4.41 -21.57
C HIS A 213 -11.23 -3.89 -22.32
N ALA A 214 -11.24 -3.93 -23.68
CA ALA A 214 -12.32 -3.39 -24.49
C ALA A 214 -13.69 -4.01 -24.16
N GLN A 215 -13.75 -5.32 -23.89
CA GLN A 215 -15.02 -5.99 -23.56
C GLN A 215 -15.53 -5.56 -22.18
N ARG A 216 -14.67 -5.63 -21.14
CA ARG A 216 -15.01 -5.23 -19.78
C ARG A 216 -15.61 -3.82 -19.72
N VAL A 217 -15.04 -2.89 -20.46
CA VAL A 217 -15.51 -1.50 -20.50
C VAL A 217 -16.78 -1.33 -21.35
N ARG A 218 -16.98 -2.14 -22.38
CA ARG A 218 -18.26 -2.13 -23.12
C ARG A 218 -19.42 -2.56 -22.24
N ASP A 219 -19.19 -3.51 -21.37
CA ASP A 219 -20.21 -4.06 -20.47
C ASP A 219 -20.45 -3.17 -19.24
N SER A 220 -19.59 -2.18 -19.02
CA SER A 220 -19.70 -1.21 -17.95
C SER A 220 -20.50 0.04 -18.36
N ALA A 221 -20.94 0.81 -17.37
CA ALA A 221 -21.61 2.09 -17.58
C ALA A 221 -20.63 3.25 -17.88
N LEU A 222 -19.33 2.99 -18.15
CA LEU A 222 -18.35 4.05 -18.43
C LEU A 222 -18.72 4.82 -19.71
N PRO A 223 -19.03 6.13 -19.64
CA PRO A 223 -19.47 6.90 -20.80
C PRO A 223 -18.43 6.89 -21.93
N ALA A 224 -18.90 6.79 -23.18
CA ALA A 224 -18.01 6.76 -24.36
C ALA A 224 -17.04 7.94 -24.41
N ARG A 225 -17.49 9.14 -24.02
CA ARG A 225 -16.66 10.35 -23.94
C ARG A 225 -15.52 10.18 -22.91
N ARG A 226 -15.83 9.62 -21.73
CA ARG A 226 -14.84 9.34 -20.69
C ARG A 226 -13.86 8.29 -21.18
N ARG A 227 -14.35 7.17 -21.72
CA ARG A 227 -13.56 6.07 -22.26
C ARG A 227 -12.50 6.54 -23.27
N ALA A 228 -12.86 7.47 -24.17
CA ALA A 228 -11.93 8.03 -25.15
C ALA A 228 -10.74 8.78 -24.52
N GLN A 229 -10.84 9.23 -23.28
CA GLN A 229 -9.81 9.97 -22.55
C GLN A 229 -8.90 9.06 -21.72
N CYS A 230 -9.38 7.89 -21.31
CA CYS A 230 -8.68 6.99 -20.39
C CYS A 230 -7.23 6.66 -20.80
N PRO A 231 -6.89 6.38 -22.08
CA PRO A 231 -5.50 6.13 -22.46
C PRO A 231 -4.57 7.31 -22.19
N ARG A 232 -5.05 8.53 -22.41
CA ARG A 232 -4.26 9.74 -22.12
C ARG A 232 -4.12 9.99 -20.62
N GLU A 233 -5.18 9.71 -19.86
CA GLU A 233 -5.17 9.83 -18.40
C GLU A 233 -4.16 8.85 -17.80
N TYR A 234 -4.24 7.58 -18.16
CA TYR A 234 -3.30 6.58 -17.67
C TYR A 234 -1.84 6.91 -18.04
N GLN A 235 -1.56 7.28 -19.29
CA GLN A 235 -0.22 7.69 -19.69
C GLN A 235 0.31 8.90 -18.91
N ARG A 236 -0.57 9.84 -18.53
CA ARG A 236 -0.19 10.98 -17.70
C ARG A 236 0.10 10.56 -16.27
N LEU A 237 -0.79 9.77 -15.67
CA LEU A 237 -0.64 9.16 -14.36
C LEU A 237 0.70 8.41 -14.26
N GLN A 238 0.95 7.47 -15.16
CA GLN A 238 2.18 6.67 -15.21
C GLN A 238 3.42 7.57 -15.25
N ARG A 239 3.47 8.54 -16.18
CA ARG A 239 4.62 9.47 -16.26
C ARG A 239 4.79 10.33 -15.01
N SER A 240 3.69 10.72 -14.37
CA SER A 240 3.75 11.53 -13.14
C SER A 240 4.37 10.71 -12.02
N TRP A 241 3.86 9.53 -11.75
CA TRP A 241 4.39 8.68 -10.68
C TRP A 241 5.82 8.21 -10.94
N GLN A 242 6.17 7.86 -12.18
CA GLN A 242 7.56 7.56 -12.54
C GLN A 242 8.51 8.74 -12.24
N ARG A 243 8.09 9.97 -12.48
CA ARG A 243 8.90 11.15 -12.19
C ARG A 243 8.98 11.47 -10.71
N LEU A 244 7.86 11.38 -10.00
CA LEU A 244 7.80 11.66 -8.56
C LEU A 244 8.66 10.68 -7.76
N LEU A 245 8.61 9.39 -8.12
CA LEU A 245 9.36 8.35 -7.43
C LEU A 245 10.81 8.18 -7.93
N ALA A 246 11.18 8.76 -9.07
CA ALA A 246 12.52 8.61 -9.66
C ALA A 246 13.69 8.98 -8.72
N PRO A 247 13.59 10.01 -7.85
CA PRO A 247 14.67 10.31 -6.91
C PRO A 247 14.92 9.19 -5.90
N ALA A 248 13.85 8.52 -5.45
CA ALA A 248 13.90 7.42 -4.50
C ALA A 248 14.05 6.05 -5.16
N ALA A 249 13.98 5.94 -6.49
CA ALA A 249 14.07 4.67 -7.19
C ALA A 249 15.45 4.04 -7.06
N ARG A 250 15.52 2.75 -6.70
CA ARG A 250 16.78 2.00 -6.67
C ARG A 250 17.36 1.85 -8.08
N GLN A 251 18.69 1.68 -8.18
CA GLN A 251 19.42 1.74 -9.46
C GLN A 251 18.90 0.79 -10.55
N GLY A 252 18.29 -0.33 -10.20
CA GLY A 252 17.71 -1.28 -11.16
C GLY A 252 16.44 -0.78 -11.87
N LEU A 253 15.69 0.15 -11.28
CA LEU A 253 14.45 0.71 -11.83
C LEU A 253 14.68 1.98 -12.67
N ARG A 254 15.80 2.67 -12.45
CA ARG A 254 16.18 3.88 -13.23
C ARG A 254 16.46 3.58 -14.71
N ALA A 255 16.68 2.32 -15.07
CA ALA A 255 17.08 1.91 -16.44
C ALA A 255 15.90 1.57 -17.37
N GLN A 256 14.64 1.64 -16.90
CA GLN A 256 13.45 1.27 -17.68
C GLN A 256 12.56 2.47 -18.08
N GLY A 257 13.05 3.69 -17.92
CA GLY A 257 12.36 4.93 -18.26
C GLY A 257 12.74 5.48 -19.63
#